data_8a779b3ae417ed2bd1adff2d6ea632d4
#
_entry.id   8a779b3ae417ed2bd1adff2d6ea632d4
#
_cell.length_a   1.000
_cell.length_b   1.000
_cell.length_c   1.000
_cell.angle_alpha   90.00
_cell.angle_beta   90.00
_cell.angle_gamma   90.00
#
_symmetry.space_group_name_H-M   'P 1'
#
loop_
_entity.id
_entity.type
_entity.pdbx_description
1 polymer ?
#
loop_
_entity_poly.entity_id
_entity_poly.type
_entity_poly.pdbx_seq_one_letter_code
_entity_poly.pdbx_strand_id
1 'polypeptide(L)'
;MSKSFDDLLAAVAECPKKKIAVACAQDDAVLEAVKAAKDRGIADAVLVGDEAKIRTIASVLKMDLAGYEIINVTDPVEAARTAVKLVHDGKADMYMKGLIDTKSFLKSVLDKEVGLRTDKTLSHVCVFEVKGIDHLLFLSDVAFVPYPDLETKANIIRNTVEIAHACGIECPKVAPLAAVEVVNPKMPCTVDAAALTEMNEKGEITGCIVDGPLSLDLSIEPEAAFHKGTTDRKIVGDADILLFPDIQAGNITYKCLVHTADCKNGNILTGTSAPVILTSRSDEFEVKVNSIALAAIVAEKLK
;
A
#
# COMPACT_ATOMS: atom_id res chain seq x y z
N MET A 1 3.39 14.20 -11.41
CA MET A 1 2.79 14.01 -10.08
C MET A 1 1.40 13.43 -10.26
N SER A 2 1.18 12.22 -9.81
CA SER A 2 -0.14 11.58 -9.88
C SER A 2 -1.03 12.15 -8.77
N LYS A 3 -2.18 12.70 -9.16
CA LYS A 3 -3.17 13.27 -8.23
C LYS A 3 -4.39 12.38 -8.04
N SER A 4 -4.53 11.37 -8.89
CA SER A 4 -5.68 10.45 -8.93
C SER A 4 -5.22 9.04 -9.30
N PHE A 5 -6.10 8.04 -9.13
CA PHE A 5 -5.84 6.70 -9.66
C PHE A 5 -5.85 6.67 -11.19
N ASP A 6 -6.57 7.57 -11.84
CA ASP A 6 -6.53 7.67 -13.30
C ASP A 6 -5.16 8.15 -13.80
N ASP A 7 -4.50 9.08 -13.07
CA ASP A 7 -3.11 9.47 -13.35
C ASP A 7 -2.13 8.31 -13.11
N LEU A 8 -2.32 7.53 -12.04
CA LEU A 8 -1.50 6.34 -11.78
C LEU A 8 -1.64 5.30 -12.89
N LEU A 9 -2.86 5.05 -13.36
CA LEU A 9 -3.14 4.14 -14.47
C LEU A 9 -2.48 4.62 -15.77
N ALA A 10 -2.54 5.92 -16.06
CA ALA A 10 -1.86 6.52 -17.20
C ALA A 10 -0.33 6.37 -17.08
N ALA A 11 0.25 6.60 -15.90
CA ALA A 11 1.68 6.41 -15.68
C ALA A 11 2.13 4.94 -15.82
N VAL A 12 1.32 3.99 -15.36
CA VAL A 12 1.59 2.56 -15.53
C VAL A 12 1.58 2.16 -17.02
N ALA A 13 0.70 2.75 -17.82
CA ALA A 13 0.61 2.45 -19.26
C ALA A 13 1.87 2.85 -20.05
N GLU A 14 2.65 3.81 -19.54
CA GLU A 14 3.94 4.23 -20.11
C GLU A 14 5.12 3.36 -19.64
N CYS A 15 4.92 2.48 -18.63
CA CYS A 15 5.95 1.61 -18.08
C CYS A 15 6.00 0.24 -18.79
N PRO A 16 7.14 -0.46 -18.75
CA PRO A 16 7.20 -1.86 -19.15
C PRO A 16 6.19 -2.70 -18.36
N LYS A 17 5.44 -3.53 -19.09
CA LYS A 17 4.38 -4.34 -18.50
C LYS A 17 4.93 -5.27 -17.42
N LYS A 18 4.33 -5.23 -16.24
CA LYS A 18 4.71 -6.03 -15.08
C LYS A 18 3.98 -7.37 -15.06
N LYS A 19 4.52 -8.33 -14.30
CA LYS A 19 3.92 -9.64 -14.10
C LYS A 19 3.63 -9.88 -12.61
N ILE A 20 2.43 -10.35 -12.31
CA ILE A 20 1.98 -10.68 -10.96
C ILE A 20 2.07 -12.19 -10.77
N ALA A 21 2.66 -12.67 -9.68
CA ALA A 21 2.46 -14.04 -9.20
C ALA A 21 1.31 -14.06 -8.18
N VAL A 22 0.22 -14.76 -8.52
CA VAL A 22 -0.98 -14.85 -7.68
C VAL A 22 -0.97 -16.15 -6.91
N ALA A 23 -0.94 -16.07 -5.57
CA ALA A 23 -1.01 -17.24 -4.69
C ALA A 23 -2.46 -17.68 -4.46
N CYS A 24 -2.75 -18.95 -4.68
CA CYS A 24 -4.11 -19.52 -4.54
C CYS A 24 -5.14 -18.74 -5.38
N ALA A 25 -4.91 -18.70 -6.69
CA ALA A 25 -5.65 -17.85 -7.63
C ALA A 25 -7.13 -18.26 -7.86
N GLN A 26 -7.59 -19.35 -7.26
CA GLN A 26 -8.97 -19.84 -7.34
C GLN A 26 -9.94 -18.99 -6.49
N ASP A 27 -10.08 -17.71 -6.83
CA ASP A 27 -10.95 -16.73 -6.17
C ASP A 27 -11.57 -15.83 -7.23
N ASP A 28 -12.89 -15.66 -7.19
CA ASP A 28 -13.66 -14.94 -8.21
C ASP A 28 -13.18 -13.47 -8.34
N ALA A 29 -13.12 -12.77 -7.21
CA ALA A 29 -12.76 -11.35 -7.19
C ALA A 29 -11.29 -11.11 -7.57
N VAL A 30 -10.40 -12.07 -7.28
CA VAL A 30 -8.99 -12.02 -7.68
C VAL A 30 -8.84 -12.25 -9.18
N LEU A 31 -9.49 -13.27 -9.73
CA LEU A 31 -9.43 -13.54 -11.18
C LEU A 31 -10.06 -12.41 -11.99
N GLU A 32 -11.16 -11.83 -11.51
CA GLU A 32 -11.78 -10.67 -12.14
C GLU A 32 -10.84 -9.45 -12.14
N ALA A 33 -10.19 -9.15 -11.02
CA ALA A 33 -9.24 -8.05 -10.92
C ALA A 33 -8.00 -8.27 -11.80
N VAL A 34 -7.47 -9.48 -11.83
CA VAL A 34 -6.32 -9.85 -12.68
C VAL A 34 -6.69 -9.76 -14.17
N LYS A 35 -7.90 -10.21 -14.55
CA LYS A 35 -8.42 -10.05 -15.90
C LYS A 35 -8.50 -8.57 -16.29
N ALA A 36 -9.11 -7.75 -15.44
CA ALA A 36 -9.23 -6.32 -15.72
C ALA A 36 -7.88 -5.62 -15.79
N ALA A 37 -6.93 -5.98 -14.92
CA ALA A 37 -5.57 -5.45 -14.97
C ALA A 37 -4.89 -5.78 -16.30
N LYS A 38 -5.08 -7.00 -16.83
CA LYS A 38 -4.56 -7.38 -18.14
C LYS A 38 -5.26 -6.65 -19.28
N ASP A 39 -6.60 -6.59 -19.27
CA ASP A 39 -7.40 -5.92 -20.31
C ASP A 39 -7.09 -4.42 -20.37
N ARG A 40 -6.82 -3.77 -19.23
CA ARG A 40 -6.40 -2.37 -19.12
C ARG A 40 -4.90 -2.16 -19.40
N GLY A 41 -4.14 -3.22 -19.70
CA GLY A 41 -2.70 -3.14 -20.01
C GLY A 41 -1.78 -2.91 -18.79
N ILE A 42 -2.30 -3.03 -17.56
CA ILE A 42 -1.56 -2.75 -16.32
C ILE A 42 -0.51 -3.83 -16.04
N ALA A 43 -0.92 -5.11 -16.05
CA ALA A 43 -0.03 -6.23 -15.73
C ALA A 43 -0.49 -7.55 -16.36
N ASP A 44 0.46 -8.46 -16.63
CA ASP A 44 0.19 -9.88 -16.87
C ASP A 44 0.23 -10.66 -15.55
N ALA A 45 -0.23 -11.93 -15.55
CA ALA A 45 -0.23 -12.73 -14.34
C ALA A 45 0.17 -14.19 -14.58
N VAL A 46 0.78 -14.79 -13.53
CA VAL A 46 0.92 -16.23 -13.34
C VAL A 46 -0.04 -16.64 -12.23
N LEU A 47 -0.91 -17.60 -12.54
CA LEU A 47 -1.94 -18.09 -11.64
C LEU A 47 -1.48 -19.38 -10.97
N VAL A 48 -1.14 -19.32 -9.68
CA VAL A 48 -0.70 -20.49 -8.91
C VAL A 48 -1.84 -20.96 -8.00
N GLY A 49 -2.26 -22.21 -8.13
CA GLY A 49 -3.37 -22.75 -7.32
C GLY A 49 -4.01 -23.99 -7.93
N ASP A 50 -5.20 -24.32 -7.50
CA ASP A 50 -6.01 -25.43 -8.01
C ASP A 50 -6.51 -25.10 -9.43
N GLU A 51 -5.84 -25.65 -10.45
CA GLU A 51 -6.13 -25.37 -11.86
C GLU A 51 -7.59 -25.70 -12.24
N ALA A 52 -8.15 -26.77 -11.71
CA ALA A 52 -9.53 -27.16 -12.02
C ALA A 52 -10.52 -26.10 -11.53
N LYS A 53 -10.31 -25.56 -10.33
CA LYS A 53 -11.13 -24.48 -9.78
C LYS A 53 -10.90 -23.17 -10.52
N ILE A 54 -9.64 -22.81 -10.82
CA ILE A 54 -9.30 -21.62 -11.62
C ILE A 54 -10.06 -21.66 -12.95
N ARG A 55 -10.02 -22.79 -13.68
CA ARG A 55 -10.73 -22.95 -14.96
C ARG A 55 -12.25 -22.85 -14.82
N THR A 56 -12.81 -23.41 -13.75
CA THR A 56 -14.25 -23.33 -13.47
C THR A 56 -14.68 -21.87 -13.26
N ILE A 57 -13.96 -21.12 -12.41
CA ILE A 57 -14.26 -19.71 -12.13
C ILE A 57 -14.06 -18.87 -13.40
N ALA A 58 -12.95 -19.06 -14.12
CA ALA A 58 -12.67 -18.34 -15.36
C ALA A 58 -13.78 -18.54 -16.42
N SER A 59 -14.35 -19.75 -16.50
CA SER A 59 -15.50 -20.02 -17.36
C SER A 59 -16.73 -19.19 -16.99
N VAL A 60 -17.03 -19.06 -15.70
CA VAL A 60 -18.14 -18.22 -15.20
C VAL A 60 -17.89 -16.74 -15.52
N LEU A 61 -16.66 -16.27 -15.31
CA LEU A 61 -16.24 -14.89 -15.60
C LEU A 61 -16.02 -14.61 -17.08
N LYS A 62 -16.19 -15.60 -17.97
CA LYS A 62 -15.87 -15.50 -19.40
C LYS A 62 -14.43 -14.98 -19.63
N MET A 63 -13.52 -15.43 -18.81
CA MET A 63 -12.10 -15.10 -18.86
C MET A 63 -11.39 -16.10 -19.79
N ASP A 64 -10.76 -15.58 -20.85
CA ASP A 64 -9.89 -16.39 -21.69
C ASP A 64 -8.56 -16.64 -20.97
N LEU A 65 -8.26 -17.91 -20.72
CA LEU A 65 -7.02 -18.33 -20.05
C LEU A 65 -5.84 -18.55 -20.99
N ALA A 66 -6.01 -18.43 -22.30
CA ALA A 66 -4.93 -18.69 -23.28
C ALA A 66 -3.71 -17.77 -23.09
N GLY A 67 -3.91 -16.61 -22.51
CA GLY A 67 -2.83 -15.66 -22.23
C GLY A 67 -2.30 -15.68 -20.80
N TYR A 68 -2.58 -16.72 -20.00
CA TYR A 68 -2.13 -16.86 -18.62
C TYR A 68 -1.34 -18.15 -18.44
N GLU A 69 -0.21 -18.06 -17.75
CA GLU A 69 0.49 -19.22 -17.23
C GLU A 69 -0.24 -19.71 -15.97
N ILE A 70 -0.58 -21.01 -15.92
CA ILE A 70 -1.20 -21.64 -14.76
C ILE A 70 -0.25 -22.69 -14.21
N ILE A 71 0.05 -22.60 -12.90
CA ILE A 71 0.85 -23.58 -12.17
C ILE A 71 -0.06 -24.31 -11.19
N ASN A 72 -0.35 -25.58 -11.48
CA ASN A 72 -1.25 -26.38 -10.68
C ASN A 72 -0.61 -26.82 -9.36
N VAL A 73 -1.03 -26.21 -8.26
CA VAL A 73 -0.63 -26.55 -6.89
C VAL A 73 -1.86 -26.45 -6.00
N THR A 74 -2.34 -27.59 -5.50
CA THR A 74 -3.61 -27.67 -4.74
C THR A 74 -3.45 -27.36 -3.26
N ASP A 75 -2.27 -27.61 -2.67
CA ASP A 75 -1.98 -27.22 -1.29
C ASP A 75 -1.75 -25.71 -1.19
N PRO A 76 -2.51 -24.98 -0.34
CA PRO A 76 -2.41 -23.52 -0.27
C PRO A 76 -1.06 -22.99 0.19
N VAL A 77 -0.35 -23.71 1.07
CA VAL A 77 0.95 -23.29 1.59
C VAL A 77 2.01 -23.43 0.51
N GLU A 78 2.00 -24.56 -0.21
CA GLU A 78 2.88 -24.81 -1.34
C GLU A 78 2.56 -23.88 -2.53
N ALA A 79 1.29 -23.56 -2.76
CA ALA A 79 0.89 -22.59 -3.78
C ALA A 79 1.45 -21.20 -3.47
N ALA A 80 1.34 -20.76 -2.21
CA ALA A 80 1.92 -19.49 -1.77
C ALA A 80 3.45 -19.50 -1.87
N ARG A 81 4.11 -20.59 -1.47
CA ARG A 81 5.57 -20.76 -1.58
C ARG A 81 6.03 -20.74 -3.05
N THR A 82 5.29 -21.42 -3.93
CA THR A 82 5.57 -21.42 -5.37
C THR A 82 5.41 -20.03 -5.97
N ALA A 83 4.33 -19.32 -5.65
CA ALA A 83 4.07 -18.00 -6.20
C ALA A 83 5.09 -16.95 -5.71
N VAL A 84 5.43 -16.95 -4.41
CA VAL A 84 6.43 -16.01 -3.88
C VAL A 84 7.81 -16.30 -4.47
N LYS A 85 8.14 -17.57 -4.71
CA LYS A 85 9.39 -17.96 -5.34
C LYS A 85 9.53 -17.43 -6.77
N LEU A 86 8.44 -17.34 -7.55
CA LEU A 86 8.49 -16.71 -8.87
C LEU A 86 8.95 -15.26 -8.80
N VAL A 87 8.50 -14.53 -7.77
CA VAL A 87 8.93 -13.14 -7.56
C VAL A 87 10.36 -13.08 -7.06
N HIS A 88 10.73 -13.92 -6.11
CA HIS A 88 12.09 -14.04 -5.60
C HIS A 88 13.10 -14.29 -6.72
N ASP A 89 12.77 -15.19 -7.66
CA ASP A 89 13.62 -15.58 -8.79
C ASP A 89 13.58 -14.56 -9.95
N GLY A 90 12.86 -13.44 -9.83
CA GLY A 90 12.71 -12.42 -10.87
C GLY A 90 11.86 -12.85 -12.08
N LYS A 91 11.05 -13.91 -11.94
CA LYS A 91 10.12 -14.39 -12.98
C LYS A 91 8.77 -13.67 -12.96
N ALA A 92 8.49 -12.98 -11.86
CA ALA A 92 7.38 -12.05 -11.70
C ALA A 92 7.88 -10.82 -10.91
N ASP A 93 7.18 -9.69 -11.05
CA ASP A 93 7.58 -8.41 -10.47
C ASP A 93 6.83 -8.09 -9.18
N MET A 94 5.68 -8.72 -8.96
CA MET A 94 4.77 -8.44 -7.86
C MET A 94 4.15 -9.73 -7.32
N TYR A 95 3.82 -9.75 -6.03
CA TYR A 95 3.20 -10.88 -5.36
C TYR A 95 1.79 -10.53 -4.89
N MET A 96 0.78 -11.33 -5.22
CA MET A 96 -0.61 -11.07 -4.87
C MET A 96 -1.25 -12.21 -4.10
N LYS A 97 -1.98 -11.87 -3.03
CA LYS A 97 -2.79 -12.79 -2.24
C LYS A 97 -4.10 -13.13 -2.95
N GLY A 98 -4.37 -14.42 -3.12
CA GLY A 98 -5.67 -14.95 -3.51
C GLY A 98 -6.41 -15.63 -2.34
N LEU A 99 -6.97 -16.84 -2.58
CA LEU A 99 -7.78 -17.59 -1.61
C LEU A 99 -6.90 -18.32 -0.57
N ILE A 100 -6.21 -17.57 0.26
CA ILE A 100 -5.38 -18.08 1.36
C ILE A 100 -5.58 -17.19 2.59
N ASP A 101 -5.43 -17.74 3.79
CA ASP A 101 -5.45 -16.93 5.01
C ASP A 101 -4.21 -16.01 5.10
N THR A 102 -4.39 -14.85 5.74
CA THR A 102 -3.35 -13.83 5.81
C THR A 102 -2.08 -14.31 6.51
N LYS A 103 -2.21 -15.15 7.54
CA LYS A 103 -1.05 -15.67 8.29
C LYS A 103 -0.18 -16.56 7.42
N SER A 104 -0.79 -17.51 6.69
CA SER A 104 -0.07 -18.41 5.76
C SER A 104 0.53 -17.64 4.60
N PHE A 105 -0.17 -16.65 4.06
CA PHE A 105 0.35 -15.77 3.02
C PHE A 105 1.57 -14.97 3.51
N LEU A 106 1.48 -14.30 4.65
CA LEU A 106 2.61 -13.54 5.22
C LEU A 106 3.79 -14.45 5.59
N LYS A 107 3.53 -15.70 6.00
CA LYS A 107 4.59 -16.66 6.24
C LYS A 107 5.39 -16.94 4.96
N SER A 108 4.75 -16.99 3.79
CA SER A 108 5.47 -17.14 2.52
C SER A 108 6.27 -15.89 2.14
N VAL A 109 5.72 -14.67 2.39
CA VAL A 109 6.46 -13.41 2.20
C VAL A 109 7.72 -13.37 3.06
N LEU A 110 7.65 -13.90 4.28
CA LEU A 110 8.74 -13.92 5.26
C LEU A 110 9.60 -15.19 5.21
N ASP A 111 9.39 -16.08 4.25
CA ASP A 111 10.19 -17.28 4.08
C ASP A 111 11.68 -16.92 3.92
N LYS A 112 12.55 -17.70 4.60
CA LYS A 112 14.00 -17.39 4.65
C LYS A 112 14.73 -17.76 3.35
N GLU A 113 14.18 -18.68 2.56
CA GLU A 113 14.83 -19.20 1.34
C GLU A 113 14.28 -18.56 0.07
N VAL A 114 12.95 -18.35 0.01
CA VAL A 114 12.25 -17.93 -1.21
C VAL A 114 11.34 -16.73 -0.99
N GLY A 115 11.33 -16.16 0.22
CA GLY A 115 10.52 -15.00 0.53
C GLY A 115 11.10 -13.68 0.00
N LEU A 116 10.39 -12.60 0.33
CA LEU A 116 10.72 -11.24 -0.14
C LEU A 116 11.26 -10.36 1.00
N ARG A 117 11.88 -10.98 2.01
CA ARG A 117 12.45 -10.27 3.14
C ARG A 117 13.61 -9.37 2.73
N THR A 118 13.65 -8.19 3.36
CA THR A 118 14.79 -7.29 3.37
C THR A 118 15.21 -7.01 4.81
N ASP A 119 16.11 -6.08 5.03
CA ASP A 119 16.45 -5.50 6.33
C ASP A 119 15.45 -4.42 6.78
N LYS A 120 14.54 -4.00 5.87
CA LYS A 120 13.51 -3.00 6.18
C LYS A 120 12.38 -3.58 7.04
N THR A 121 11.78 -2.73 7.86
CA THR A 121 10.52 -3.03 8.56
C THR A 121 9.38 -3.17 7.57
N LEU A 122 8.58 -4.23 7.69
CA LEU A 122 7.36 -4.35 6.91
C LEU A 122 6.31 -3.34 7.38
N SER A 123 5.64 -2.68 6.48
CA SER A 123 4.52 -1.78 6.78
C SER A 123 3.46 -1.80 5.68
N HIS A 124 2.25 -1.40 6.02
CA HIS A 124 1.12 -1.39 5.11
C HIS A 124 0.77 0.04 4.71
N VAL A 125 0.75 0.30 3.41
CA VAL A 125 0.41 1.60 2.84
C VAL A 125 -0.90 1.52 2.09
N CYS A 126 -1.86 2.37 2.46
CA CYS A 126 -3.08 2.60 1.71
C CYS A 126 -2.99 3.96 1.01
N VAL A 127 -3.23 3.98 -0.27
CA VAL A 127 -3.34 5.20 -1.06
C VAL A 127 -4.81 5.48 -1.32
N PHE A 128 -5.25 6.71 -1.06
CA PHE A 128 -6.62 7.15 -1.25
C PHE A 128 -6.69 8.32 -2.24
N GLU A 129 -7.70 8.28 -3.08
CA GLU A 129 -8.26 9.42 -3.80
C GLU A 129 -9.58 9.75 -3.12
N VAL A 130 -9.64 10.84 -2.36
CA VAL A 130 -10.81 11.25 -1.57
C VAL A 130 -11.44 12.47 -2.22
N LYS A 131 -12.73 12.43 -2.47
CA LYS A 131 -13.45 13.58 -3.02
C LYS A 131 -13.34 14.79 -2.12
N GLY A 132 -12.87 15.90 -2.68
CA GLY A 132 -12.63 17.14 -1.94
C GLY A 132 -11.17 17.36 -1.55
N ILE A 133 -10.30 16.34 -1.69
CA ILE A 133 -8.85 16.46 -1.58
C ILE A 133 -8.27 16.39 -3.00
N ASP A 134 -7.41 17.31 -3.38
CA ASP A 134 -6.94 17.50 -4.76
C ASP A 134 -5.67 16.70 -5.11
N HIS A 135 -5.25 15.79 -4.23
CA HIS A 135 -4.07 14.94 -4.35
C HIS A 135 -4.31 13.56 -3.73
N LEU A 136 -3.41 12.61 -4.01
CA LEU A 136 -3.44 11.30 -3.37
C LEU A 136 -2.98 11.38 -1.92
N LEU A 137 -3.72 10.74 -1.03
CA LEU A 137 -3.44 10.68 0.40
C LEU A 137 -2.93 9.29 0.79
N PHE A 138 -1.75 9.22 1.40
CA PHE A 138 -1.09 7.98 1.82
C PHE A 138 -1.29 7.76 3.32
N LEU A 139 -1.91 6.67 3.71
CA LEU A 139 -2.18 6.29 5.09
C LEU A 139 -1.28 5.13 5.51
N SER A 140 -0.54 5.26 6.61
CA SER A 140 0.35 4.21 7.12
C SER A 140 0.61 4.35 8.64
N ASP A 141 0.74 3.28 9.43
CA ASP A 141 0.35 1.92 9.13
C ASP A 141 -1.11 1.70 9.55
N VAL A 142 -1.88 1.04 8.73
CA VAL A 142 -3.32 0.84 9.00
C VAL A 142 -3.70 -0.62 9.20
N ALA A 143 -2.75 -1.59 9.02
CA ALA A 143 -3.13 -2.99 9.00
C ALA A 143 -2.05 -3.99 9.43
N PHE A 144 -0.80 -3.58 9.63
CA PHE A 144 0.30 -4.52 9.85
C PHE A 144 1.03 -4.35 11.19
N VAL A 145 1.44 -3.12 11.56
CA VAL A 145 2.23 -2.86 12.77
C VAL A 145 1.33 -2.39 13.91
N PRO A 146 1.11 -3.21 14.98
CA PRO A 146 0.13 -2.86 16.02
C PRO A 146 0.50 -1.61 16.82
N TYR A 147 1.70 -1.57 17.39
CA TYR A 147 2.19 -0.50 18.27
C TYR A 147 3.64 -0.18 17.89
N PRO A 148 3.87 0.64 16.84
CA PRO A 148 5.23 0.99 16.44
C PRO A 148 5.91 1.86 17.49
N ASP A 149 7.15 1.52 17.83
CA ASP A 149 8.05 2.42 18.55
C ASP A 149 8.59 3.52 17.61
N LEU A 150 9.39 4.45 18.15
CA LEU A 150 9.89 5.60 17.39
C LEU A 150 10.66 5.18 16.13
N GLU A 151 11.58 4.20 16.25
CA GLU A 151 12.38 3.77 15.10
C GLU A 151 11.53 3.03 14.06
N THR A 152 10.56 2.23 14.51
CA THR A 152 9.59 1.58 13.63
C THR A 152 8.74 2.63 12.88
N LYS A 153 8.30 3.70 13.56
CA LYS A 153 7.60 4.83 12.92
C LYS A 153 8.46 5.54 11.87
N ALA A 154 9.74 5.77 12.18
CA ALA A 154 10.69 6.33 11.21
C ALA A 154 10.84 5.43 9.97
N ASN A 155 10.90 4.11 10.16
CA ASN A 155 10.96 3.15 9.06
C ASN A 155 9.67 3.11 8.24
N ILE A 156 8.49 3.21 8.88
CA ILE A 156 7.20 3.35 8.20
C ILE A 156 7.18 4.61 7.32
N ILE A 157 7.69 5.74 7.82
CA ILE A 157 7.82 6.96 7.02
C ILE A 157 8.71 6.70 5.81
N ARG A 158 9.92 6.17 5.98
CA ARG A 158 10.86 5.89 4.88
C ARG A 158 10.23 5.02 3.80
N ASN A 159 9.55 3.94 4.21
CA ASN A 159 8.82 3.07 3.28
C ASN A 159 7.71 3.80 2.53
N THR A 160 6.89 4.60 3.22
CA THR A 160 5.77 5.30 2.60
C THR A 160 6.24 6.41 1.67
N VAL A 161 7.34 7.09 2.01
CA VAL A 161 8.00 8.08 1.15
C VAL A 161 8.48 7.44 -0.16
N GLU A 162 9.05 6.23 -0.12
CA GLU A 162 9.43 5.49 -1.35
C GLU A 162 8.22 5.25 -2.26
N ILE A 163 7.06 4.91 -1.68
CA ILE A 163 5.81 4.72 -2.45
C ILE A 163 5.31 6.05 -3.03
N ALA A 164 5.35 7.13 -2.25
CA ALA A 164 4.96 8.46 -2.72
C ALA A 164 5.87 8.94 -3.86
N HIS A 165 7.19 8.72 -3.76
CA HIS A 165 8.13 8.99 -4.85
C HIS A 165 7.81 8.17 -6.10
N ALA A 166 7.47 6.88 -5.96
CA ALA A 166 7.05 6.06 -7.09
C ALA A 166 5.81 6.62 -7.78
N CYS A 167 4.88 7.20 -7.03
CA CYS A 167 3.70 7.90 -7.54
C CYS A 167 4.01 9.31 -8.10
N GLY A 168 5.28 9.74 -8.10
CA GLY A 168 5.74 11.00 -8.69
C GLY A 168 5.66 12.21 -7.76
N ILE A 169 5.54 12.02 -6.45
CA ILE A 169 5.60 13.09 -5.45
C ILE A 169 7.06 13.24 -5.00
N GLU A 170 7.77 14.28 -5.45
CA GLU A 170 9.21 14.43 -5.22
C GLU A 170 9.59 14.69 -3.76
N CYS A 171 8.77 15.42 -3.02
CA CYS A 171 9.02 15.77 -1.62
C CYS A 171 7.70 15.73 -0.83
N PRO A 172 7.22 14.51 -0.50
CA PRO A 172 5.94 14.37 0.20
C PRO A 172 5.98 14.97 1.60
N LYS A 173 4.87 15.55 2.03
CA LYS A 173 4.65 16.09 3.37
C LYS A 173 4.05 15.02 4.28
N VAL A 174 4.76 14.70 5.34
CA VAL A 174 4.41 13.65 6.31
C VAL A 174 3.90 14.28 7.58
N ALA A 175 2.66 14.01 7.94
CA ALA A 175 2.03 14.42 9.19
C ALA A 175 1.99 13.24 10.20
N PRO A 176 2.87 13.19 11.21
CA PRO A 176 2.70 12.30 12.35
C PRO A 176 1.51 12.75 13.20
N LEU A 177 0.43 11.95 13.16
CA LEU A 177 -0.86 12.31 13.71
C LEU A 177 -0.94 12.17 15.23
N ALA A 178 -1.59 13.13 15.85
CA ALA A 178 -2.00 13.12 17.26
C ALA A 178 -3.35 13.82 17.41
N ALA A 179 -3.91 13.82 18.61
CA ALA A 179 -5.14 14.55 18.89
C ALA A 179 -4.90 16.05 19.18
N VAL A 180 -3.64 16.46 19.31
CA VAL A 180 -3.22 17.84 19.64
C VAL A 180 -1.91 18.19 18.93
N GLU A 181 -1.63 19.47 18.77
CA GLU A 181 -0.47 20.00 18.03
C GLU A 181 0.73 20.35 18.92
N VAL A 182 0.61 20.08 20.23
CA VAL A 182 1.65 20.39 21.23
C VAL A 182 2.17 19.12 21.88
N VAL A 183 3.45 19.09 22.21
CA VAL A 183 4.06 17.96 22.91
C VAL A 183 3.48 17.84 24.32
N ASN A 184 2.92 16.69 24.62
CA ASN A 184 2.40 16.35 25.94
C ASN A 184 2.99 14.99 26.39
N PRO A 185 3.84 14.93 27.43
CA PRO A 185 4.43 13.67 27.91
C PRO A 185 3.42 12.61 28.35
N LYS A 186 2.18 13.00 28.64
CA LYS A 186 1.07 12.08 28.94
C LYS A 186 0.41 11.49 27.69
N MET A 187 0.80 11.97 26.52
CA MET A 187 0.36 11.50 25.20
C MET A 187 1.60 11.11 24.38
N PRO A 188 2.12 9.89 24.52
CA PRO A 188 3.38 9.47 23.90
C PRO A 188 3.45 9.69 22.39
N CYS A 189 2.31 9.60 21.68
CA CYS A 189 2.26 9.88 20.23
C CYS A 189 2.72 11.30 19.87
N THR A 190 2.52 12.29 20.74
CA THR A 190 2.98 13.68 20.51
C THR A 190 4.50 13.80 20.71
N VAL A 191 5.06 13.02 21.62
CA VAL A 191 6.51 12.97 21.87
C VAL A 191 7.21 12.33 20.67
N ASP A 192 6.70 11.19 20.20
CA ASP A 192 7.22 10.51 19.02
C ASP A 192 7.11 11.41 17.78
N ALA A 193 5.97 12.07 17.59
CA ALA A 193 5.76 12.97 16.44
C ALA A 193 6.77 14.12 16.39
N ALA A 194 7.05 14.74 17.53
CA ALA A 194 8.09 15.77 17.63
C ALA A 194 9.50 15.21 17.36
N ALA A 195 9.80 14.00 17.89
CA ALA A 195 11.09 13.34 17.64
C ALA A 195 11.27 12.99 16.15
N LEU A 196 10.23 12.53 15.46
CA LEU A 196 10.26 12.25 14.02
C LEU A 196 10.51 13.55 13.20
N THR A 197 9.92 14.67 13.61
CA THR A 197 10.18 15.98 13.02
C THR A 197 11.65 16.38 13.20
N GLU A 198 12.21 16.20 14.39
CA GLU A 198 13.62 16.45 14.68
C GLU A 198 14.55 15.51 13.87
N MET A 199 14.22 14.23 13.73
CA MET A 199 14.96 13.28 12.88
C MET A 199 15.00 13.74 11.41
N ASN A 200 13.90 14.29 10.90
CA ASN A 200 13.85 14.86 9.54
C ASN A 200 14.74 16.11 9.43
N GLU A 201 14.69 17.00 10.41
CA GLU A 201 15.55 18.22 10.44
C GLU A 201 17.03 17.90 10.55
N LYS A 202 17.40 16.81 11.23
CA LYS A 202 18.78 16.31 11.32
C LYS A 202 19.22 15.51 10.09
N GLY A 203 18.34 15.24 9.14
CA GLY A 203 18.63 14.43 7.94
C GLY A 203 18.70 12.93 8.19
N GLU A 204 18.14 12.43 9.28
CA GLU A 204 17.98 11.00 9.57
C GLU A 204 16.78 10.39 8.82
N ILE A 205 15.77 11.22 8.55
CA ILE A 205 14.66 10.94 7.63
C ILE A 205 14.77 11.94 6.48
N THR A 206 14.89 11.47 5.24
CA THR A 206 15.15 12.28 4.06
C THR A 206 14.13 12.05 2.94
N GLY A 207 14.14 12.91 1.92
CA GLY A 207 13.26 12.80 0.76
C GLY A 207 11.82 13.24 1.02
N CYS A 208 11.56 13.88 2.16
CA CYS A 208 10.24 14.35 2.55
C CYS A 208 10.37 15.54 3.54
N ILE A 209 9.24 16.16 3.83
CA ILE A 209 9.08 17.09 4.95
C ILE A 209 8.28 16.37 6.03
N VAL A 210 8.78 16.35 7.27
CA VAL A 210 8.02 15.83 8.43
C VAL A 210 7.66 17.00 9.33
N ASP A 211 6.40 17.10 9.73
CA ASP A 211 5.91 18.13 10.64
C ASP A 211 4.82 17.57 11.55
N GLY A 212 5.14 17.42 12.84
CA GLY A 212 4.25 16.88 13.88
C GLY A 212 4.65 17.33 15.29
N PRO A 213 3.77 17.10 16.28
CA PRO A 213 2.44 16.51 16.16
C PRO A 213 1.43 17.40 15.44
N LEU A 214 0.50 16.78 14.68
CA LEU A 214 -0.60 17.45 14.02
C LEU A 214 -1.91 16.67 14.24
N SER A 215 -3.02 17.39 14.42
CA SER A 215 -4.34 16.79 14.32
C SER A 215 -4.71 16.52 12.85
N LEU A 216 -5.68 15.62 12.63
CA LEU A 216 -6.07 15.22 11.28
C LEU A 216 -6.56 16.39 10.44
N ASP A 217 -7.42 17.24 11.00
CA ASP A 217 -7.96 18.42 10.32
C ASP A 217 -6.86 19.40 9.88
N LEU A 218 -5.89 19.70 10.75
CA LEU A 218 -4.74 20.53 10.38
C LEU A 218 -3.83 19.91 9.33
N SER A 219 -3.87 18.58 9.22
CA SER A 219 -3.05 17.87 8.23
C SER A 219 -3.63 17.93 6.83
N ILE A 220 -4.97 17.96 6.68
CA ILE A 220 -5.64 17.77 5.38
C ILE A 220 -6.58 18.91 4.98
N GLU A 221 -6.80 19.92 5.84
CA GLU A 221 -7.75 21.00 5.59
C GLU A 221 -7.09 22.37 5.82
N PRO A 222 -6.76 23.13 4.75
CA PRO A 222 -6.08 24.43 4.88
C PRO A 222 -6.89 25.45 5.69
N GLU A 223 -8.23 25.41 5.62
CA GLU A 223 -9.09 26.32 6.41
C GLU A 223 -8.97 26.07 7.91
N ALA A 224 -8.80 24.81 8.34
CA ALA A 224 -8.58 24.46 9.73
C ALA A 224 -7.27 25.05 10.26
N ALA A 225 -6.19 24.97 9.48
CA ALA A 225 -4.90 25.59 9.81
C ALA A 225 -5.01 27.11 9.96
N PHE A 226 -5.74 27.76 9.07
CA PHE A 226 -5.99 29.21 9.15
C PHE A 226 -6.81 29.58 10.40
N HIS A 227 -7.91 28.89 10.67
CA HIS A 227 -8.76 29.18 11.82
C HIS A 227 -8.09 28.95 13.18
N LYS A 228 -7.20 27.95 13.26
CA LYS A 228 -6.43 27.66 14.48
C LYS A 228 -5.14 28.50 14.61
N GLY A 229 -4.82 29.34 13.61
CA GLY A 229 -3.66 30.23 13.64
C GLY A 229 -2.31 29.48 13.57
N THR A 230 -2.29 28.31 12.91
CA THR A 230 -1.10 27.46 12.78
C THR A 230 -0.45 27.56 11.38
N THR A 231 -0.59 28.70 10.74
CA THR A 231 -0.12 28.94 9.36
C THR A 231 1.40 29.09 9.22
N ASP A 232 2.13 29.06 10.31
CA ASP A 232 3.60 29.08 10.38
C ASP A 232 4.22 27.67 10.35
N ARG A 233 3.39 26.61 10.34
CA ARG A 233 3.84 25.22 10.23
C ARG A 233 4.29 24.87 8.80
N LYS A 234 5.09 23.80 8.67
CA LYS A 234 5.52 23.28 7.35
C LYS A 234 4.37 22.59 6.60
N ILE A 235 3.39 22.05 7.36
CA ILE A 235 2.16 21.45 6.86
C ILE A 235 0.98 22.32 7.32
N VAL A 236 0.19 22.76 6.35
CA VAL A 236 -0.95 23.67 6.56
C VAL A 236 -2.19 23.17 5.83
N GLY A 237 -2.56 21.91 6.08
CA GLY A 237 -3.70 21.26 5.43
C GLY A 237 -3.36 20.59 4.09
N ASP A 238 -2.08 20.37 3.82
CA ASP A 238 -1.56 19.87 2.55
C ASP A 238 -0.61 18.67 2.73
N ALA A 239 -0.88 17.83 3.74
CA ALA A 239 -0.14 16.60 3.96
C ALA A 239 -0.44 15.55 2.88
N ASP A 240 0.61 14.95 2.33
CA ASP A 240 0.51 13.80 1.43
C ASP A 240 0.43 12.47 2.22
N ILE A 241 1.16 12.37 3.33
CA ILE A 241 1.29 11.15 4.13
C ILE A 241 0.78 11.39 5.55
N LEU A 242 -0.17 10.55 5.97
CA LEU A 242 -0.68 10.48 7.33
C LEU A 242 -0.05 9.29 8.06
N LEU A 243 0.83 9.57 9.02
CA LEU A 243 1.41 8.55 9.89
C LEU A 243 0.56 8.41 11.14
N PHE A 244 -0.01 7.24 11.34
CA PHE A 244 -0.81 6.95 12.53
C PHE A 244 0.05 6.55 13.74
N PRO A 245 -0.37 6.91 14.97
CA PRO A 245 0.36 6.56 16.18
C PRO A 245 0.38 5.05 16.46
N ASP A 246 -0.67 4.35 16.06
CA ASP A 246 -0.85 2.91 16.20
C ASP A 246 -1.89 2.37 15.22
N ILE A 247 -2.01 1.03 15.14
CA ILE A 247 -2.94 0.36 14.23
C ILE A 247 -4.42 0.66 14.53
N GLN A 248 -4.76 0.98 15.77
CA GLN A 248 -6.16 1.26 16.15
C GLN A 248 -6.62 2.54 15.45
N ALA A 249 -5.82 3.61 15.59
CA ALA A 249 -6.10 4.88 14.92
C ALA A 249 -6.11 4.71 13.39
N GLY A 250 -5.09 4.04 12.85
CA GLY A 250 -4.96 3.81 11.40
C GLY A 250 -6.10 2.97 10.83
N ASN A 251 -6.40 1.82 11.41
CA ASN A 251 -7.42 0.91 10.92
C ASN A 251 -8.84 1.48 11.05
N ILE A 252 -9.14 2.16 12.16
CA ILE A 252 -10.45 2.83 12.34
C ILE A 252 -10.64 3.91 11.29
N THR A 253 -9.62 4.75 11.05
CA THR A 253 -9.68 5.81 10.02
C THR A 253 -9.83 5.21 8.62
N TYR A 254 -9.04 4.19 8.29
CA TYR A 254 -9.17 3.46 7.03
C TYR A 254 -10.59 2.94 6.81
N LYS A 255 -11.16 2.25 7.80
CA LYS A 255 -12.52 1.71 7.71
C LYS A 255 -13.58 2.81 7.64
N CYS A 256 -13.38 3.90 8.38
CA CYS A 256 -14.27 5.05 8.30
C CYS A 256 -14.31 5.62 6.87
N LEU A 257 -13.16 5.88 6.27
CA LEU A 257 -13.09 6.40 4.89
C LEU A 257 -13.74 5.45 3.88
N VAL A 258 -13.40 4.17 3.90
CA VAL A 258 -13.92 3.17 2.95
C VAL A 258 -15.44 3.04 3.01
N HIS A 259 -16.04 3.17 4.19
CA HIS A 259 -17.48 2.94 4.36
C HIS A 259 -18.33 4.21 4.38
N THR A 260 -17.74 5.41 4.50
CA THR A 260 -18.50 6.65 4.67
C THR A 260 -18.11 7.77 3.70
N ALA A 261 -16.94 7.71 3.08
CA ALA A 261 -16.47 8.73 2.14
C ALA A 261 -16.67 8.28 0.68
N ASP A 262 -16.83 9.25 -0.22
CA ASP A 262 -16.71 9.03 -1.66
C ASP A 262 -15.22 9.00 -2.01
N CYS A 263 -14.65 7.79 -2.12
CA CYS A 263 -13.22 7.60 -2.32
C CYS A 263 -12.89 6.37 -3.16
N LYS A 264 -11.72 6.40 -3.82
CA LYS A 264 -11.05 5.22 -4.37
C LYS A 264 -9.84 4.92 -3.52
N ASN A 265 -9.44 3.64 -3.44
CA ASN A 265 -8.20 3.28 -2.74
C ASN A 265 -7.46 2.12 -3.41
N GLY A 266 -6.19 1.95 -3.04
CA GLY A 266 -5.35 0.81 -3.37
C GLY A 266 -4.35 0.55 -2.26
N ASN A 267 -3.99 -0.73 -2.02
CA ASN A 267 -3.28 -1.16 -0.82
C ASN A 267 -2.10 -2.07 -1.18
N ILE A 268 -0.94 -1.81 -0.58
CA ILE A 268 0.23 -2.68 -0.68
C ILE A 268 0.94 -2.83 0.66
N LEU A 269 1.59 -3.97 0.85
CA LEU A 269 2.59 -4.18 1.88
C LEU A 269 3.95 -3.83 1.27
N THR A 270 4.74 -3.08 2.00
CA THR A 270 6.07 -2.58 1.62
C THR A 270 7.14 -2.95 2.64
N GLY A 271 8.40 -2.60 2.39
CA GLY A 271 9.54 -3.10 3.16
C GLY A 271 10.02 -4.47 2.69
N THR A 272 9.54 -4.92 1.55
CA THR A 272 9.89 -6.16 0.85
C THR A 272 10.72 -5.87 -0.39
N SER A 273 11.40 -6.88 -0.94
CA SER A 273 12.20 -6.75 -2.18
C SER A 273 11.36 -6.57 -3.45
N ALA A 274 10.04 -6.79 -3.38
CA ALA A 274 9.07 -6.54 -4.43
C ALA A 274 7.71 -6.20 -3.79
N PRO A 275 6.85 -5.40 -4.45
CA PRO A 275 5.55 -5.03 -3.90
C PRO A 275 4.65 -6.25 -3.65
N VAL A 276 3.97 -6.24 -2.50
CA VAL A 276 3.05 -7.31 -2.11
C VAL A 276 1.63 -6.77 -2.01
N ILE A 277 0.73 -7.32 -2.83
CA ILE A 277 -0.67 -6.91 -2.88
C ILE A 277 -1.44 -7.75 -1.85
N LEU A 278 -1.81 -7.09 -0.74
CA LEU A 278 -2.51 -7.69 0.38
C LEU A 278 -3.88 -7.04 0.54
N THR A 279 -4.85 -7.48 -0.28
CA THR A 279 -6.23 -6.99 -0.21
C THR A 279 -7.09 -7.88 0.70
N SER A 280 -8.14 -7.30 1.30
CA SER A 280 -9.13 -8.03 2.05
C SER A 280 -10.06 -8.82 1.12
N ARG A 281 -10.67 -9.91 1.62
CA ARG A 281 -11.74 -10.61 0.90
C ARG A 281 -12.97 -9.73 0.68
N SER A 282 -13.22 -8.79 1.59
CA SER A 282 -14.33 -7.84 1.51
C SER A 282 -14.06 -6.63 0.63
N ASP A 283 -12.82 -6.48 0.12
CA ASP A 283 -12.49 -5.34 -0.73
C ASP A 283 -13.18 -5.50 -2.08
N GLU A 284 -13.73 -4.39 -2.56
CA GLU A 284 -14.36 -4.31 -3.86
C GLU A 284 -13.36 -4.58 -5.00
N PHE A 285 -13.89 -4.93 -6.14
CA PHE A 285 -13.13 -5.20 -7.36
C PHE A 285 -12.14 -4.07 -7.72
N GLU A 286 -12.61 -2.81 -7.74
CA GLU A 286 -11.74 -1.67 -8.12
C GLU A 286 -10.58 -1.45 -7.14
N VAL A 287 -10.76 -1.75 -5.84
CA VAL A 287 -9.66 -1.69 -4.85
C VAL A 287 -8.54 -2.66 -5.22
N LYS A 288 -8.88 -3.86 -5.69
CA LYS A 288 -7.89 -4.84 -6.14
C LYS A 288 -7.16 -4.37 -7.40
N VAL A 289 -7.88 -3.80 -8.38
CA VAL A 289 -7.29 -3.24 -9.61
C VAL A 289 -6.37 -2.07 -9.30
N ASN A 290 -6.81 -1.16 -8.43
CA ASN A 290 -6.00 -0.02 -7.98
C ASN A 290 -4.74 -0.47 -7.24
N SER A 291 -4.85 -1.52 -6.41
CA SER A 291 -3.70 -2.12 -5.72
C SER A 291 -2.70 -2.74 -6.70
N ILE A 292 -3.18 -3.36 -7.78
CA ILE A 292 -2.32 -3.88 -8.85
C ILE A 292 -1.61 -2.72 -9.58
N ALA A 293 -2.32 -1.64 -9.89
CA ALA A 293 -1.73 -0.46 -10.54
C ALA A 293 -0.67 0.21 -9.65
N LEU A 294 -0.97 0.40 -8.37
CA LEU A 294 -0.03 0.91 -7.38
C LEU A 294 1.22 0.03 -7.27
N ALA A 295 1.04 -1.29 -7.17
CA ALA A 295 2.15 -2.23 -7.12
C ALA A 295 2.99 -2.20 -8.41
N ALA A 296 2.37 -2.04 -9.57
CA ALA A 296 3.07 -1.99 -10.85
C ALA A 296 3.99 -0.75 -10.97
N ILE A 297 3.51 0.42 -10.55
CA ILE A 297 4.32 1.65 -10.57
C ILE A 297 5.47 1.57 -9.55
N VAL A 298 5.22 0.99 -8.38
CA VAL A 298 6.26 0.77 -7.37
C VAL A 298 7.30 -0.24 -7.84
N ALA A 299 6.90 -1.34 -8.47
CA ALA A 299 7.82 -2.34 -9.02
C ALA A 299 8.72 -1.79 -10.14
N GLU A 300 8.29 -0.73 -10.85
CA GLU A 300 9.15 -0.04 -11.84
C GLU A 300 10.26 0.75 -11.17
N LYS A 301 10.00 1.35 -10.02
CA LYS A 301 10.94 2.26 -9.32
C LYS A 301 11.88 1.53 -8.36
N LEU A 302 11.54 0.29 -7.93
CA LEU A 302 12.40 -0.53 -7.07
C LEU A 302 13.54 -1.23 -7.85
N LYS A 303 13.54 -1.15 -9.18
CA LYS A 303 14.64 -1.64 -10.05
C LYS A 303 15.72 -0.57 -10.19
#